data_bedfcfb54b44052838e89563bd6a301e
#
_entry.id   bedfcfb54b44052838e89563bd6a301e
#
_cell.length_a   1.000
_cell.length_b   1.000
_cell.length_c   1.000
_cell.angle_alpha   90.00
_cell.angle_beta   90.00
_cell.angle_gamma   90.00
#
_symmetry.space_group_name_H-M   'P 1'
#
loop_
_entity.id
_entity.type
_entity.pdbx_description
1 polymer ?
#
loop_
_entity_poly.entity_id
_entity_poly.type
_entity_poly.pdbx_seq_one_letter_code
_entity_poly.pdbx_strand_id
1 'polypeptide(L)'
;MKAKDVIVNGLDGSYIVEKSRPLMLMKTVPFSLGELKVLDTYLSRINARDPNGTKVRFSKEEYEALMNIERMHPSRLEKYVKSLMGQTVTVPDPDSQGGWKMYTLFEEAECFQDPSGQWWIDLSCTNKAKKLFFNLDGIGYIRYQLKNVLPLTSKYSIQLYLYLLDNRYRSSWSISLEELRENILHCVTDFYKDFKRFNTDVLKKALKEVNDKTDLTFSYTTERTGRRVSHIRFNLVRDEVHLPHEVIETKLIGSGSSEEYPDEVPKYSNECLEFLADACENEFSDEEMQVIFNILTRLKLPDNPNGIEFSRYNFLAEKYAVLNMQASKRKITSRFGYLKKILEASA
;
A
#
# COMPACT_ATOMS: atom_id res chain seq x y z
N MET A 1 -1.65 20.31 22.36
CA MET A 1 -0.51 20.89 21.63
C MET A 1 -0.66 20.43 20.20
N LYS A 2 -0.96 21.33 19.26
CA LYS A 2 -0.98 21.02 17.83
C LYS A 2 0.40 20.51 17.44
N ALA A 3 0.45 19.36 16.77
CA ALA A 3 1.68 18.88 16.15
C ALA A 3 2.18 20.02 15.26
N LYS A 4 3.38 20.51 15.50
CA LYS A 4 4.06 21.42 14.58
C LYS A 4 4.17 20.65 13.27
N ASP A 5 3.66 21.25 12.19
CA ASP A 5 3.90 20.76 10.84
C ASP A 5 5.40 20.54 10.70
N VAL A 6 5.80 19.28 10.61
CA VAL A 6 7.19 18.92 10.38
C VAL A 6 7.44 19.29 8.92
N ILE A 7 7.94 20.50 8.70
CA ILE A 7 8.48 20.90 7.39
C ILE A 7 9.74 20.06 7.23
N VAL A 8 9.60 18.93 6.56
CA VAL A 8 10.74 18.12 6.12
C VAL A 8 11.25 18.82 4.87
N ASN A 9 12.45 19.40 4.95
CA ASN A 9 13.07 20.22 3.91
C ASN A 9 13.00 19.54 2.54
N GLY A 10 12.14 20.04 1.64
CA GLY A 10 11.99 19.52 0.28
C GLY A 10 11.12 18.26 0.10
N LEU A 11 10.70 17.57 1.18
CA LEU A 11 9.78 16.45 1.10
C LEU A 11 8.34 16.97 0.96
N ASP A 12 7.68 16.58 -0.11
CA ASP A 12 6.25 16.80 -0.27
C ASP A 12 5.49 15.60 0.29
N GLY A 13 4.83 15.80 1.42
CA GLY A 13 4.02 14.77 2.06
C GLY A 13 2.75 14.40 1.28
N SER A 14 2.36 15.20 0.29
CA SER A 14 1.20 14.94 -0.57
C SER A 14 1.46 13.84 -1.61
N TYR A 15 2.73 13.51 -1.88
CA TYR A 15 3.08 12.46 -2.84
C TYR A 15 2.42 11.11 -2.49
N ILE A 16 1.91 10.46 -3.52
CA ILE A 16 1.27 9.15 -3.40
C ILE A 16 2.32 8.04 -3.46
N VAL A 17 2.27 7.14 -2.50
CA VAL A 17 3.03 5.89 -2.51
C VAL A 17 2.13 4.79 -3.06
N GLU A 18 2.57 4.13 -4.13
CA GLU A 18 1.99 2.88 -4.61
C GLU A 18 2.88 1.73 -4.16
N LYS A 19 2.43 0.94 -3.20
CA LYS A 19 3.21 -0.15 -2.61
C LYS A 19 2.56 -1.49 -2.92
N SER A 20 3.27 -2.36 -3.63
CA SER A 20 2.76 -3.68 -3.99
C SER A 20 2.50 -4.55 -2.75
N ARG A 21 1.53 -5.45 -2.83
CA ARG A 21 1.23 -6.41 -1.74
C ARG A 21 2.44 -7.25 -1.31
N PRO A 22 3.27 -7.79 -2.22
CA PRO A 22 4.49 -8.47 -1.78
C PRO A 22 5.42 -7.57 -0.94
N LEU A 23 5.56 -6.29 -1.30
CA LEU A 23 6.36 -5.34 -0.49
C LEU A 23 5.69 -4.99 0.84
N MET A 24 4.38 -4.93 0.89
CA MET A 24 3.64 -4.72 2.14
C MET A 24 3.86 -5.89 3.11
N LEU A 25 3.88 -7.13 2.58
CA LEU A 25 4.09 -8.36 3.36
C LEU A 25 5.57 -8.72 3.54
N MET A 26 6.50 -7.89 3.06
CA MET A 26 7.94 -8.16 3.20
C MET A 26 8.37 -8.21 4.66
N LYS A 27 9.34 -9.08 4.98
CA LYS A 27 9.95 -9.11 6.30
C LYS A 27 10.78 -7.83 6.52
N THR A 28 10.32 -6.97 7.42
CA THR A 28 10.96 -5.67 7.70
C THR A 28 12.03 -5.72 8.77
N VAL A 29 12.35 -6.91 9.29
CA VAL A 29 13.32 -7.08 10.38
C VAL A 29 14.69 -6.44 10.07
N PRO A 30 15.25 -6.60 8.86
CA PRO A 30 16.57 -6.03 8.56
C PRO A 30 16.56 -4.50 8.42
N PHE A 31 15.39 -3.90 8.14
CA PHE A 31 15.31 -2.47 7.89
C PHE A 31 15.24 -1.65 9.17
N SER A 32 15.95 -0.55 9.22
CA SER A 32 15.70 0.53 10.17
C SER A 32 14.42 1.28 9.80
N LEU A 33 13.89 2.06 10.75
CA LEU A 33 12.73 2.92 10.49
C LEU A 33 13.01 3.94 9.36
N GLY A 34 14.21 4.53 9.37
CA GLY A 34 14.63 5.49 8.34
C GLY A 34 14.72 4.86 6.96
N GLU A 35 15.29 3.66 6.85
CA GLU A 35 15.39 2.93 5.58
C GLU A 35 14.00 2.60 5.00
N LEU A 36 13.01 2.27 5.85
CA LEU A 36 11.63 2.10 5.40
C LEU A 36 11.04 3.41 4.87
N LYS A 37 11.31 4.54 5.53
CA LYS A 37 10.85 5.86 5.05
C LYS A 37 11.54 6.27 3.74
N VAL A 38 12.83 5.97 3.59
CA VAL A 38 13.55 6.19 2.31
C VAL A 38 12.93 5.35 1.21
N LEU A 39 12.60 4.08 1.47
CA LEU A 39 11.91 3.22 0.50
C LEU A 39 10.54 3.79 0.11
N ASP A 40 9.72 4.19 1.07
CA ASP A 40 8.41 4.76 0.78
C ASP A 40 8.51 6.10 0.02
N THR A 41 9.51 6.93 0.35
CA THR A 41 9.80 8.16 -0.41
C THR A 41 10.27 7.84 -1.83
N TYR A 42 11.10 6.82 -2.01
CA TYR A 42 11.50 6.36 -3.34
C TYR A 42 10.27 5.92 -4.16
N LEU A 43 9.40 5.09 -3.58
CA LEU A 43 8.17 4.64 -4.23
C LEU A 43 7.22 5.78 -4.58
N SER A 44 7.19 6.85 -3.78
CA SER A 44 6.35 8.02 -4.05
C SER A 44 6.83 8.89 -5.21
N ARG A 45 8.05 8.68 -5.70
CA ARG A 45 8.69 9.48 -6.75
C ARG A 45 8.80 8.77 -8.09
N ILE A 46 8.72 7.44 -8.08
CA ILE A 46 8.67 6.69 -9.33
C ILE A 46 7.25 6.69 -9.88
N ASN A 47 7.12 6.70 -11.21
CA ASN A 47 5.86 6.40 -11.86
C ASN A 47 5.73 4.86 -11.98
N ALA A 48 4.84 4.26 -11.20
CA ALA A 48 4.66 2.80 -11.20
C ALA A 48 4.26 2.21 -12.57
N ARG A 49 3.83 3.06 -13.52
CA ARG A 49 3.48 2.68 -14.91
C ARG A 49 4.61 2.86 -15.90
N ASP A 50 5.72 3.52 -15.50
CA ASP A 50 6.91 3.69 -16.35
C ASP A 50 8.14 2.96 -15.76
N PRO A 51 8.41 1.72 -16.16
CA PRO A 51 9.52 0.93 -15.62
C PRO A 51 10.92 1.43 -16.07
N ASN A 52 11.01 2.50 -16.86
CA ASN A 52 12.27 3.10 -17.27
C ASN A 52 12.74 4.18 -16.28
N GLY A 53 11.81 4.82 -15.59
CA GLY A 53 12.07 5.86 -14.58
C GLY A 53 12.47 5.29 -13.22
N THR A 54 13.66 4.66 -13.14
CA THR A 54 14.10 3.95 -11.92
C THR A 54 15.03 4.75 -11.02
N LYS A 55 15.57 5.87 -11.49
CA LYS A 55 16.55 6.68 -10.75
C LYS A 55 15.84 7.80 -9.99
N VAL A 56 15.94 7.79 -8.66
CA VAL A 56 15.35 8.82 -7.78
C VAL A 56 16.46 9.54 -7.04
N ARG A 57 16.37 10.88 -7.01
CA ARG A 57 17.33 11.74 -6.36
C ARG A 57 16.82 12.25 -5.02
N PHE A 58 17.68 12.23 -4.02
CA PHE A 58 17.48 12.79 -2.68
C PHE A 58 18.55 13.84 -2.40
N SER A 59 18.18 14.95 -1.75
CA SER A 59 19.21 15.78 -1.14
C SER A 59 19.73 15.12 0.15
N LYS A 60 20.94 15.46 0.55
CA LYS A 60 21.52 14.95 1.81
C LYS A 60 20.65 15.32 3.01
N GLU A 61 20.14 16.55 3.05
CA GLU A 61 19.27 17.06 4.11
C GLU A 61 17.97 16.29 4.19
N GLU A 62 17.39 15.96 3.04
CA GLU A 62 16.20 15.12 2.95
C GLU A 62 16.47 13.71 3.45
N TYR A 63 17.59 13.10 3.07
CA TYR A 63 18.00 11.79 3.55
C TYR A 63 18.23 11.80 5.07
N GLU A 64 18.87 12.86 5.62
CA GLU A 64 19.05 13.06 7.06
C GLU A 64 17.71 13.11 7.80
N ALA A 65 16.74 13.85 7.25
CA ALA A 65 15.40 13.96 7.83
C ALA A 65 14.66 12.60 7.84
N LEU A 66 14.73 11.84 6.74
CA LEU A 66 14.13 10.51 6.64
C LEU A 66 14.75 9.51 7.62
N MET A 67 16.07 9.56 7.76
CA MET A 67 16.83 8.71 8.68
C MET A 67 16.72 9.16 10.14
N ASN A 68 16.10 10.33 10.40
CA ASN A 68 16.01 10.99 11.71
C ASN A 68 17.39 11.24 12.33
N ILE A 69 18.28 11.79 11.52
CA ILE A 69 19.66 12.16 11.90
C ILE A 69 19.77 13.69 11.80
N GLU A 70 20.21 14.37 12.88
CA GLU A 70 20.29 15.85 12.90
C GLU A 70 21.29 16.40 11.87
N ARG A 71 22.44 15.77 11.78
CA ARG A 71 23.49 16.15 10.81
C ARG A 71 24.40 14.97 10.52
N MET A 72 24.56 14.66 9.25
CA MET A 72 25.45 13.59 8.80
C MET A 72 26.71 14.17 8.17
N HIS A 73 27.87 13.79 8.68
CA HIS A 73 29.11 14.10 8.00
C HIS A 73 29.19 13.31 6.68
N PRO A 74 29.63 13.90 5.55
CA PRO A 74 29.70 13.22 4.26
C PRO A 74 30.42 11.86 4.30
N SER A 75 31.46 11.72 5.11
CA SER A 75 32.17 10.44 5.30
C SER A 75 31.34 9.33 5.93
N ARG A 76 30.19 9.64 6.55
CA ARG A 76 29.25 8.67 7.10
C ARG A 76 28.12 8.34 6.14
N LEU A 77 27.90 9.19 5.12
CA LEU A 77 26.84 9.02 4.14
C LEU A 77 26.97 7.67 3.43
N GLU A 78 28.19 7.32 2.99
CA GLU A 78 28.50 6.03 2.38
C GLU A 78 28.04 4.85 3.25
N LYS A 79 28.29 4.91 4.55
CA LYS A 79 27.90 3.83 5.48
C LYS A 79 26.37 3.62 5.51
N TYR A 80 25.60 4.71 5.55
CA TYR A 80 24.15 4.64 5.60
C TYR A 80 23.54 4.18 4.27
N VAL A 81 24.06 4.71 3.16
CA VAL A 81 23.64 4.29 1.83
C VAL A 81 24.01 2.82 1.59
N LYS A 82 25.21 2.39 1.99
CA LYS A 82 25.63 1.00 1.91
C LYS A 82 24.75 0.07 2.76
N SER A 83 24.31 0.52 3.95
CA SER A 83 23.35 -0.24 4.76
C SER A 83 22.04 -0.47 3.99
N LEU A 84 21.45 0.59 3.42
CA LEU A 84 20.25 0.49 2.61
C LEU A 84 20.43 -0.42 1.38
N MET A 85 21.56 -0.24 0.67
CA MET A 85 21.91 -1.06 -0.52
C MET A 85 22.08 -2.55 -0.19
N GLY A 86 22.55 -2.84 1.03
CA GLY A 86 22.73 -4.23 1.52
C GLY A 86 21.43 -4.89 1.97
N GLN A 87 20.32 -4.17 2.05
CA GLN A 87 19.06 -4.74 2.49
C GLN A 87 18.44 -5.64 1.41
N THR A 88 18.00 -6.79 1.86
CA THR A 88 17.22 -7.73 1.04
C THR A 88 15.79 -7.79 1.53
N VAL A 89 14.85 -7.90 0.61
CA VAL A 89 13.45 -8.19 0.93
C VAL A 89 13.15 -9.65 0.66
N THR A 90 12.50 -10.29 1.61
CA THR A 90 11.94 -11.63 1.44
C THR A 90 10.44 -11.50 1.30
N VAL A 91 9.91 -11.97 0.19
CA VAL A 91 8.47 -11.97 -0.11
C VAL A 91 7.99 -13.40 -0.29
N PRO A 92 6.71 -13.71 0.04
CA PRO A 92 6.13 -15.01 -0.27
C PRO A 92 6.21 -15.30 -1.77
N ASP A 93 6.44 -16.55 -2.12
CA ASP A 93 6.36 -17.00 -3.51
C ASP A 93 4.94 -17.52 -3.80
N PRO A 94 4.15 -16.83 -4.65
CA PRO A 94 2.78 -17.26 -4.94
C PRO A 94 2.73 -18.61 -5.68
N ASP A 95 3.81 -18.98 -6.36
CA ASP A 95 3.88 -20.22 -7.15
C ASP A 95 4.31 -21.46 -6.34
N SER A 96 4.61 -21.28 -5.04
CA SER A 96 5.14 -22.35 -4.18
C SER A 96 4.54 -22.29 -2.77
N GLN A 97 3.92 -23.38 -2.34
CA GLN A 97 3.38 -23.48 -0.98
C GLN A 97 4.50 -23.39 0.06
N GLY A 98 4.51 -22.29 0.84
CA GLY A 98 5.55 -21.99 1.82
C GLY A 98 6.88 -21.52 1.24
N GLY A 99 6.96 -21.35 -0.08
CA GLY A 99 8.14 -20.81 -0.76
C GLY A 99 8.30 -19.31 -0.55
N TRP A 100 9.51 -18.83 -0.81
CA TRP A 100 9.83 -17.40 -0.73
C TRP A 100 10.86 -17.02 -1.79
N LYS A 101 10.83 -15.74 -2.18
CA LYS A 101 11.81 -15.11 -3.07
C LYS A 101 12.53 -14.01 -2.33
N MET A 102 13.83 -13.87 -2.55
CA MET A 102 14.63 -12.80 -1.95
C MET A 102 15.17 -11.89 -3.04
N TYR A 103 15.07 -10.58 -2.81
CA TYR A 103 15.54 -9.57 -3.73
C TYR A 103 16.40 -8.53 -3.01
N THR A 104 17.45 -8.04 -3.69
CA THR A 104 18.03 -6.72 -3.39
C THR A 104 17.17 -5.66 -4.08
N LEU A 105 16.87 -4.55 -3.38
CA LEU A 105 16.00 -3.52 -3.94
C LEU A 105 16.75 -2.57 -4.87
N PHE A 106 17.96 -2.19 -4.49
CA PHE A 106 18.75 -1.17 -5.19
C PHE A 106 20.02 -1.80 -5.75
N GLU A 107 20.37 -1.45 -6.99
CA GLU A 107 21.58 -1.92 -7.68
C GLU A 107 22.68 -0.86 -7.75
N GLU A 108 22.29 0.42 -7.69
CA GLU A 108 23.21 1.54 -7.79
C GLU A 108 22.82 2.65 -6.82
N ALA A 109 23.82 3.22 -6.19
CA ALA A 109 23.71 4.46 -5.45
C ALA A 109 24.88 5.36 -5.83
N GLU A 110 24.59 6.58 -6.27
CA GLU A 110 25.59 7.59 -6.60
C GLU A 110 25.46 8.75 -5.59
N CYS A 111 26.56 9.07 -4.91
CA CYS A 111 26.62 10.21 -3.99
C CYS A 111 27.60 11.23 -4.53
N PHE A 112 27.14 12.45 -4.79
CA PHE A 112 27.96 13.49 -5.39
C PHE A 112 27.61 14.86 -4.80
N GLN A 113 28.53 15.83 -5.00
CA GLN A 113 28.33 17.22 -4.66
C GLN A 113 28.18 18.03 -5.95
N ASP A 114 27.15 18.85 -6.00
CA ASP A 114 26.95 19.76 -7.13
C ASP A 114 27.83 21.00 -7.04
N PRO A 115 27.90 21.85 -8.07
CA PRO A 115 28.72 23.08 -8.07
C PRO A 115 28.33 24.09 -6.98
N SER A 116 27.12 23.99 -6.42
CA SER A 116 26.67 24.83 -5.30
C SER A 116 27.17 24.37 -3.93
N GLY A 117 27.76 23.16 -3.89
CA GLY A 117 28.19 22.52 -2.65
C GLY A 117 27.13 21.62 -2.01
N GLN A 118 25.94 21.47 -2.64
CA GLN A 118 24.87 20.60 -2.17
C GLN A 118 25.20 19.14 -2.45
N TRP A 119 25.02 18.27 -1.45
CA TRP A 119 25.16 16.83 -1.60
C TRP A 119 23.86 16.18 -2.04
N TRP A 120 23.99 15.24 -2.99
CA TRP A 120 22.90 14.49 -3.58
C TRP A 120 23.17 12.98 -3.50
N ILE A 121 22.08 12.23 -3.44
CA ILE A 121 22.07 10.76 -3.42
C ILE A 121 21.08 10.31 -4.49
N ASP A 122 21.57 9.66 -5.52
CA ASP A 122 20.75 8.99 -6.53
C ASP A 122 20.65 7.51 -6.21
N LEU A 123 19.45 6.96 -6.21
CA LEU A 123 19.19 5.54 -6.02
C LEU A 123 18.49 4.97 -7.24
N SER A 124 18.96 3.82 -7.72
CA SER A 124 18.33 3.06 -8.82
C SER A 124 17.97 1.65 -8.37
N CYS A 125 16.75 1.21 -8.68
CA CYS A 125 16.31 -0.14 -8.30
C CYS A 125 16.85 -1.21 -9.25
N THR A 126 17.00 -2.44 -8.74
CA THR A 126 17.39 -3.61 -9.54
C THR A 126 16.31 -3.98 -10.55
N ASN A 127 16.72 -4.59 -11.66
CA ASN A 127 15.77 -5.15 -12.64
C ASN A 127 14.81 -6.18 -12.04
N LYS A 128 15.21 -6.90 -10.98
CA LYS A 128 14.33 -7.84 -10.27
C LYS A 128 13.34 -7.13 -9.37
N ALA A 129 13.75 -6.03 -8.71
CA ALA A 129 12.86 -5.23 -7.88
C ALA A 129 11.81 -4.47 -8.70
N LYS A 130 12.04 -4.22 -10.00
CA LYS A 130 11.02 -3.64 -10.90
C LYS A 130 9.70 -4.38 -10.86
N LYS A 131 9.70 -5.70 -10.68
CA LYS A 131 8.49 -6.52 -10.55
C LYS A 131 7.67 -6.19 -9.28
N LEU A 132 8.30 -5.56 -8.30
CA LEU A 132 7.68 -5.15 -7.03
C LEU A 132 7.27 -3.67 -7.03
N PHE A 133 7.83 -2.88 -7.96
CA PHE A 133 7.68 -1.41 -7.99
C PHE A 133 6.85 -0.91 -9.17
N PHE A 134 6.76 -1.67 -10.25
CA PHE A 134 6.12 -1.25 -11.48
C PHE A 134 5.11 -2.28 -11.98
N ASN A 135 4.13 -1.82 -12.75
CA ASN A 135 3.06 -2.64 -13.34
C ASN A 135 2.31 -3.47 -12.28
N LEU A 136 1.86 -2.80 -11.22
CA LEU A 136 1.38 -3.42 -10.00
C LEU A 136 -0.01 -4.04 -10.10
N ASP A 137 -0.77 -3.77 -11.15
CA ASP A 137 -2.18 -4.17 -11.31
C ASP A 137 -2.35 -5.71 -11.22
N GLY A 138 -1.38 -6.48 -11.75
CA GLY A 138 -1.43 -7.95 -11.70
C GLY A 138 -1.08 -8.57 -10.35
N ILE A 139 -0.46 -7.84 -9.43
CA ILE A 139 0.00 -8.35 -8.12
C ILE A 139 -0.71 -7.69 -6.95
N GLY A 140 -1.53 -6.67 -7.21
CA GLY A 140 -2.22 -5.86 -6.23
C GLY A 140 -1.29 -4.89 -5.48
N TYR A 141 -1.83 -3.77 -5.10
CA TYR A 141 -1.09 -2.73 -4.36
C TYR A 141 -2.03 -1.90 -3.49
N ILE A 142 -1.44 -1.14 -2.58
CA ILE A 142 -2.12 -0.14 -1.77
C ILE A 142 -1.59 1.24 -2.12
N ARG A 143 -2.44 2.25 -2.01
CA ARG A 143 -2.12 3.66 -2.24
C ARG A 143 -2.32 4.46 -0.97
N TYR A 144 -1.38 5.33 -0.64
CA TYR A 144 -1.46 6.23 0.51
C TYR A 144 -0.55 7.44 0.32
N GLN A 145 -0.86 8.51 1.04
CA GLN A 145 -0.01 9.71 1.03
C GLN A 145 1.22 9.50 1.92
N LEU A 146 2.37 9.93 1.44
CA LEU A 146 3.65 9.81 2.14
C LEU A 146 3.61 10.47 3.54
N LYS A 147 2.84 11.57 3.71
CA LYS A 147 2.64 12.26 5.00
C LYS A 147 2.10 11.35 6.11
N ASN A 148 1.42 10.27 5.78
CA ASN A 148 0.87 9.35 6.76
C ASN A 148 1.94 8.41 7.36
N VAL A 149 3.06 8.21 6.67
CA VAL A 149 4.16 7.35 7.12
C VAL A 149 5.29 8.14 7.76
N LEU A 150 5.61 9.32 7.23
CA LEU A 150 6.75 10.13 7.70
C LEU A 150 6.74 10.44 9.20
N PRO A 151 5.60 10.81 9.83
CA PRO A 151 5.56 11.16 11.26
C PRO A 151 5.56 9.94 12.20
N LEU A 152 5.41 8.71 11.68
CA LEU A 152 5.42 7.50 12.51
C LEU A 152 6.83 7.23 13.04
N THR A 153 6.91 6.86 14.32
CA THR A 153 8.20 6.68 15.02
C THR A 153 8.53 5.22 15.31
N SER A 154 7.69 4.28 14.85
CA SER A 154 7.87 2.85 15.04
C SER A 154 7.67 2.09 13.73
N LYS A 155 8.51 1.09 13.46
CA LYS A 155 8.30 0.15 12.35
C LYS A 155 6.95 -0.57 12.47
N TYR A 156 6.57 -0.91 13.69
CA TYR A 156 5.30 -1.59 13.94
C TYR A 156 4.09 -0.69 13.66
N SER A 157 4.23 0.62 13.91
CA SER A 157 3.18 1.59 13.55
C SER A 157 3.01 1.70 12.03
N ILE A 158 4.10 1.72 11.26
CA ILE A 158 4.06 1.67 9.79
C ILE A 158 3.39 0.37 9.32
N GLN A 159 3.83 -0.79 9.81
CA GLN A 159 3.27 -2.07 9.41
C GLN A 159 1.78 -2.19 9.75
N LEU A 160 1.40 -1.74 10.94
CA LEU A 160 0.00 -1.77 11.34
C LEU A 160 -0.84 -0.82 10.48
N TYR A 161 -0.35 0.39 10.19
CA TYR A 161 -1.01 1.33 9.29
C TYR A 161 -1.27 0.70 7.91
N LEU A 162 -0.24 0.11 7.30
CA LEU A 162 -0.35 -0.55 5.99
C LEU A 162 -1.32 -1.73 6.02
N TYR A 163 -1.31 -2.53 7.10
CA TYR A 163 -2.23 -3.63 7.29
C TYR A 163 -3.69 -3.15 7.44
N LEU A 164 -3.93 -2.09 8.21
CA LEU A 164 -5.25 -1.48 8.36
C LEU A 164 -5.74 -0.90 7.04
N LEU A 165 -4.86 -0.25 6.31
CA LEU A 165 -5.15 0.34 5.00
C LEU A 165 -5.55 -0.74 3.97
N ASP A 166 -4.84 -1.86 3.92
CA ASP A 166 -5.18 -3.00 3.05
C ASP A 166 -6.53 -3.65 3.43
N ASN A 167 -6.95 -3.50 4.69
CA ASN A 167 -8.22 -4.00 5.20
C ASN A 167 -9.28 -2.88 5.38
N ARG A 168 -9.07 -1.67 4.84
CA ARG A 168 -9.96 -0.52 5.06
C ARG A 168 -11.40 -0.71 4.55
N TYR A 169 -11.61 -1.66 3.63
CA TYR A 169 -12.92 -2.05 3.15
C TYR A 169 -13.77 -2.76 4.22
N ARG A 170 -13.14 -3.24 5.31
CA ARG A 170 -13.80 -3.89 6.46
C ARG A 170 -14.05 -2.86 7.55
N SER A 171 -15.25 -2.84 8.12
CA SER A 171 -15.53 -2.04 9.32
C SER A 171 -14.99 -2.71 10.58
N SER A 172 -15.02 -4.06 10.64
CA SER A 172 -14.49 -4.85 11.76
C SER A 172 -14.05 -6.23 11.29
N TRP A 173 -12.94 -6.74 11.83
CA TRP A 173 -12.44 -8.10 11.59
C TRP A 173 -11.55 -8.57 12.74
N SER A 174 -11.39 -9.89 12.86
CA SER A 174 -10.48 -10.50 13.83
C SER A 174 -9.30 -11.17 13.11
N ILE A 175 -8.14 -11.11 13.73
CA ILE A 175 -6.92 -11.80 13.32
C ILE A 175 -6.34 -12.55 14.52
N SER A 176 -5.74 -13.72 14.33
CA SER A 176 -5.06 -14.40 15.42
C SER A 176 -3.89 -13.57 15.93
N LEU A 177 -3.63 -13.64 17.24
CA LEU A 177 -2.51 -12.91 17.85
C LEU A 177 -1.16 -13.33 17.25
N GLU A 178 -1.02 -14.60 16.91
CA GLU A 178 0.19 -15.17 16.30
C GLU A 178 0.40 -14.59 14.90
N GLU A 179 -0.64 -14.63 14.05
CA GLU A 179 -0.60 -14.07 12.69
C GLU A 179 -0.27 -12.59 12.70
N LEU A 180 -0.93 -11.79 13.54
CA LEU A 180 -0.64 -10.37 13.67
C LEU A 180 0.80 -10.11 14.08
N ARG A 181 1.31 -10.85 15.07
CA ARG A 181 2.64 -10.64 15.62
C ARG A 181 3.74 -11.09 14.66
N GLU A 182 3.60 -12.27 14.05
CA GLU A 182 4.68 -12.92 13.31
C GLU A 182 4.69 -12.56 11.83
N ASN A 183 3.52 -12.54 11.19
CA ASN A 183 3.43 -12.36 9.75
C ASN A 183 3.11 -10.91 9.34
N ILE A 184 2.37 -10.16 10.17
CA ILE A 184 2.04 -8.76 9.86
C ILE A 184 3.08 -7.81 10.45
N LEU A 185 3.34 -7.88 11.75
CA LEU A 185 4.23 -6.94 12.43
C LEU A 185 5.68 -7.41 12.46
N HIS A 186 5.97 -8.66 12.10
CA HIS A 186 7.29 -9.28 12.18
C HIS A 186 7.97 -9.11 13.55
N CYS A 187 7.16 -9.19 14.61
CA CYS A 187 7.55 -8.96 15.99
C CYS A 187 7.88 -10.31 16.67
N VAL A 188 8.95 -10.96 16.19
CA VAL A 188 9.28 -12.36 16.52
C VAL A 188 10.22 -12.53 17.72
N THR A 189 10.59 -11.45 18.42
CA THR A 189 11.50 -11.55 19.57
C THR A 189 10.82 -12.18 20.77
N ASP A 190 11.55 -12.96 21.55
CA ASP A 190 11.05 -13.60 22.77
C ASP A 190 10.47 -12.61 23.78
N PHE A 191 10.98 -11.38 23.77
CA PHE A 191 10.51 -10.29 24.62
C PHE A 191 9.01 -9.98 24.43
N TYR A 192 8.49 -10.11 23.22
CA TYR A 192 7.08 -9.85 22.88
C TYR A 192 6.19 -11.11 22.84
N LYS A 193 6.69 -12.26 23.31
CA LYS A 193 5.84 -13.45 23.54
C LYS A 193 4.82 -13.19 24.64
N ASP A 194 5.17 -12.37 25.63
CA ASP A 194 4.22 -11.89 26.65
C ASP A 194 3.25 -10.86 26.05
N PHE A 195 1.97 -11.21 26.04
CA PHE A 195 0.91 -10.33 25.49
C PHE A 195 0.87 -8.96 26.16
N LYS A 196 1.09 -8.87 27.48
CA LYS A 196 1.06 -7.59 28.21
C LYS A 196 2.11 -6.62 27.65
N ARG A 197 3.33 -7.10 27.39
CA ARG A 197 4.40 -6.30 26.80
C ARG A 197 4.09 -5.94 25.36
N PHE A 198 3.70 -6.93 24.55
CA PHE A 198 3.31 -6.71 23.16
C PHE A 198 2.19 -5.66 23.05
N ASN A 199 1.16 -5.79 23.89
CA ASN A 199 0.05 -4.83 23.92
C ASN A 199 0.52 -3.43 24.30
N THR A 200 1.37 -3.28 25.31
CA THR A 200 1.81 -1.96 25.81
C THR A 200 2.79 -1.29 24.86
N ASP A 201 3.81 -2.02 24.41
CA ASP A 201 4.95 -1.44 23.71
C ASP A 201 4.73 -1.36 22.19
N VAL A 202 3.82 -2.20 21.66
CA VAL A 202 3.54 -2.28 20.23
C VAL A 202 2.13 -1.79 19.92
N LEU A 203 1.07 -2.51 20.35
CA LEU A 203 -0.29 -2.21 19.90
C LEU A 203 -0.82 -0.86 20.41
N LYS A 204 -0.66 -0.54 21.69
CA LYS A 204 -1.12 0.76 22.22
C LYS A 204 -0.34 1.93 21.66
N LYS A 205 0.96 1.75 21.43
CA LYS A 205 1.81 2.77 20.81
C LYS A 205 1.40 3.00 19.35
N ALA A 206 1.21 1.92 18.60
CA ALA A 206 0.77 1.99 17.21
C ALA A 206 -0.66 2.57 17.10
N LEU A 207 -1.59 2.19 17.99
CA LEU A 207 -2.92 2.78 18.08
C LEU A 207 -2.85 4.31 18.20
N LYS A 208 -2.04 4.79 19.15
CA LYS A 208 -1.88 6.23 19.36
C LYS A 208 -1.27 6.91 18.13
N GLU A 209 -0.18 6.36 17.60
CA GLU A 209 0.51 6.99 16.45
C GLU A 209 -0.34 7.02 15.18
N VAL A 210 -1.04 5.94 14.87
CA VAL A 210 -1.90 5.88 13.68
C VAL A 210 -3.06 6.85 13.83
N ASN A 211 -3.79 6.82 14.96
CA ASN A 211 -4.94 7.70 15.15
C ASN A 211 -4.57 9.21 15.23
N ASP A 212 -3.38 9.53 15.76
CA ASP A 212 -2.96 10.93 15.95
C ASP A 212 -2.29 11.52 14.69
N LYS A 213 -1.74 10.69 13.78
CA LYS A 213 -0.79 11.15 12.77
C LYS A 213 -1.11 10.69 11.34
N THR A 214 -2.12 9.86 11.14
CA THR A 214 -2.51 9.36 9.82
C THR A 214 -3.98 9.65 9.50
N ASP A 215 -4.40 9.26 8.32
CA ASP A 215 -5.77 9.37 7.83
C ASP A 215 -6.68 8.21 8.30
N LEU A 216 -6.17 7.30 9.13
CA LEU A 216 -6.95 6.19 9.67
C LEU A 216 -7.21 6.38 11.16
N THR A 217 -8.45 6.11 11.57
CA THR A 217 -8.85 6.02 12.99
C THR A 217 -9.36 4.61 13.27
N PHE A 218 -8.78 3.95 14.27
CA PHE A 218 -9.18 2.60 14.62
C PHE A 218 -9.18 2.39 16.13
N SER A 219 -9.86 1.32 16.54
CA SER A 219 -9.79 0.76 17.89
C SER A 219 -9.60 -0.75 17.79
N TYR A 220 -9.21 -1.39 18.88
CA TYR A 220 -9.15 -2.85 18.94
C TYR A 220 -9.64 -3.38 20.27
N THR A 221 -10.14 -4.62 20.23
CA THR A 221 -10.50 -5.42 21.39
C THR A 221 -9.77 -6.76 21.35
N THR A 222 -9.63 -7.41 22.51
CA THR A 222 -8.98 -8.71 22.61
C THR A 222 -10.02 -9.81 22.78
N GLU A 223 -9.89 -10.89 22.02
CA GLU A 223 -10.67 -12.11 22.16
C GLU A 223 -9.82 -13.18 22.85
N ARG A 224 -10.45 -13.99 23.71
CA ARG A 224 -9.74 -14.97 24.53
C ARG A 224 -10.22 -16.39 24.28
N THR A 225 -9.29 -17.33 24.34
CA THR A 225 -9.57 -18.76 24.46
C THR A 225 -9.10 -19.21 25.84
N GLY A 226 -10.07 -19.45 26.75
CA GLY A 226 -9.78 -19.66 28.14
C GLY A 226 -9.16 -18.42 28.80
N ARG A 227 -7.98 -18.55 29.40
CA ARG A 227 -7.27 -17.43 30.08
C ARG A 227 -6.33 -16.65 29.16
N ARG A 228 -6.05 -17.12 27.95
CA ARG A 228 -5.10 -16.52 27.02
C ARG A 228 -5.80 -15.69 25.95
N VAL A 229 -5.20 -14.55 25.59
CA VAL A 229 -5.62 -13.78 24.41
C VAL A 229 -5.23 -14.58 23.16
N SER A 230 -6.20 -14.83 22.30
CA SER A 230 -6.02 -15.62 21.09
C SER A 230 -6.16 -14.78 19.81
N HIS A 231 -7.04 -13.76 19.82
CA HIS A 231 -7.29 -12.91 18.66
C HIS A 231 -7.35 -11.44 19.08
N ILE A 232 -7.09 -10.60 18.09
CA ILE A 232 -7.29 -9.16 18.15
C ILE A 232 -8.37 -8.81 17.13
N ARG A 233 -9.44 -8.15 17.60
CA ARG A 233 -10.49 -7.61 16.74
C ARG A 233 -10.22 -6.14 16.50
N PHE A 234 -10.01 -5.76 15.26
CA PHE A 234 -9.92 -4.37 14.83
C PHE A 234 -11.28 -3.81 14.45
N ASN A 235 -11.50 -2.53 14.75
CA ASN A 235 -12.65 -1.75 14.33
C ASN A 235 -12.13 -0.46 13.72
N LEU A 236 -12.38 -0.25 12.44
CA LEU A 236 -12.06 1.00 11.75
C LEU A 236 -13.22 1.96 11.86
N VAL A 237 -12.93 3.19 12.24
CA VAL A 237 -13.88 4.30 12.16
C VAL A 237 -13.80 4.82 10.72
N ARG A 238 -14.91 4.73 10.00
CA ARG A 238 -15.03 5.38 8.69
C ARG A 238 -15.42 6.83 8.96
N ASP A 239 -14.47 7.73 8.89
CA ASP A 239 -14.81 9.13 8.75
C ASP A 239 -15.36 9.32 7.34
N GLU A 240 -16.61 9.77 7.22
CA GLU A 240 -17.27 10.07 5.93
C GLU A 240 -16.65 11.27 5.20
N VAL A 241 -15.58 11.82 5.73
CA VAL A 241 -14.94 13.01 5.19
C VAL A 241 -13.43 12.80 5.20
N HIS A 242 -12.88 12.57 4.06
CA HIS A 242 -11.54 12.86 3.51
C HIS A 242 -10.98 11.68 2.72
N LEU A 243 -11.50 11.51 1.52
CA LEU A 243 -10.71 10.94 0.43
C LEU A 243 -10.01 12.13 -0.25
N PRO A 244 -8.69 12.24 -0.21
CA PRO A 244 -8.02 13.14 -1.10
C PRO A 244 -8.02 12.50 -2.51
N HIS A 245 -9.00 12.87 -3.31
CA HIS A 245 -8.93 12.71 -4.75
C HIS A 245 -8.04 13.83 -5.30
N GLU A 246 -6.74 13.62 -5.31
CA GLU A 246 -5.86 14.36 -6.20
C GLU A 246 -4.74 13.41 -6.63
N VAL A 247 -4.80 13.01 -7.88
CA VAL A 247 -3.66 12.45 -8.60
C VAL A 247 -2.71 13.61 -8.86
N ILE A 248 -1.72 13.79 -8.00
CA ILE A 248 -0.65 14.74 -8.28
C ILE A 248 0.37 14.00 -9.13
N GLU A 249 0.45 14.39 -10.40
CA GLU A 249 1.50 13.94 -11.29
C GLU A 249 2.86 14.27 -10.69
N THR A 250 3.65 13.24 -10.48
CA THR A 250 5.04 13.37 -10.05
C THR A 250 5.83 14.02 -11.16
N LYS A 251 6.26 15.26 -10.96
CA LYS A 251 7.27 15.88 -11.85
C LYS A 251 8.56 15.10 -11.72
N LEU A 252 8.84 14.27 -12.73
CA LEU A 252 10.17 13.72 -12.97
C LEU A 252 11.16 14.88 -13.09
N ILE A 253 12.27 14.84 -12.37
CA ILE A 253 13.40 15.71 -12.60
C ILE A 253 14.06 15.28 -13.92
N GLY A 254 13.64 15.89 -15.01
CA GLY A 254 14.17 15.66 -16.35
C GLY A 254 13.24 16.23 -17.41
N SER A 255 13.48 17.52 -17.76
CA SER A 255 13.07 18.25 -18.97
C SER A 255 11.60 18.19 -19.43
N GLY A 256 10.90 19.32 -19.25
CA GLY A 256 10.13 20.08 -20.25
C GLY A 256 8.93 19.43 -20.90
N SER A 257 7.82 19.88 -20.49
CA SER A 257 6.70 20.52 -21.19
C SER A 257 5.38 20.22 -20.46
N SER A 258 4.74 21.30 -20.07
CA SER A 258 3.41 21.33 -19.46
C SER A 258 2.36 21.05 -20.54
N GLU A 259 1.57 19.99 -20.38
CA GLU A 259 0.23 19.92 -20.95
C GLU A 259 -0.77 19.81 -19.79
N GLU A 260 -1.64 20.82 -19.71
CA GLU A 260 -2.79 20.86 -18.81
C GLU A 260 -3.80 19.79 -19.26
N TYR A 261 -4.15 18.83 -18.37
CA TYR A 261 -5.30 17.97 -18.54
C TYR A 261 -6.43 18.46 -17.65
N PRO A 262 -7.69 18.45 -18.14
CA PRO A 262 -8.84 18.92 -17.38
C PRO A 262 -9.19 17.96 -16.22
N ASP A 263 -9.70 18.54 -15.12
CA ASP A 263 -10.21 17.82 -13.93
C ASP A 263 -11.26 16.77 -14.33
N GLU A 264 -10.92 15.49 -14.24
CA GLU A 264 -11.89 14.41 -14.42
C GLU A 264 -12.67 14.17 -13.11
N VAL A 265 -13.99 14.36 -13.19
CA VAL A 265 -14.93 13.97 -12.13
C VAL A 265 -14.85 12.44 -11.93
N PRO A 266 -14.80 11.93 -10.69
CA PRO A 266 -14.75 10.48 -10.43
C PRO A 266 -15.91 9.77 -11.13
N LYS A 267 -15.61 8.71 -11.89
CA LYS A 267 -16.61 7.97 -12.66
C LYS A 267 -17.59 7.20 -11.77
N TYR A 268 -17.14 6.82 -10.56
CA TYR A 268 -17.93 5.99 -9.64
C TYR A 268 -18.12 6.68 -8.29
N SER A 269 -19.30 6.47 -7.69
CA SER A 269 -19.74 7.14 -6.45
C SER A 269 -19.05 6.62 -5.19
N ASN A 270 -18.39 5.46 -5.23
CA ASN A 270 -17.61 4.93 -4.12
C ASN A 270 -16.53 3.94 -4.57
N GLU A 271 -15.50 3.74 -3.71
CA GLU A 271 -14.35 2.88 -3.99
C GLU A 271 -14.70 1.40 -4.21
N CYS A 272 -15.78 0.90 -3.60
CA CYS A 272 -16.19 -0.48 -3.81
C CYS A 272 -16.71 -0.69 -5.22
N LEU A 273 -17.46 0.30 -5.77
CA LEU A 273 -17.90 0.27 -7.15
C LEU A 273 -16.74 0.44 -8.12
N GLU A 274 -15.79 1.32 -7.81
CA GLU A 274 -14.56 1.49 -8.59
C GLU A 274 -13.75 0.20 -8.64
N PHE A 275 -13.54 -0.44 -7.49
CA PHE A 275 -12.86 -1.73 -7.41
C PHE A 275 -13.56 -2.83 -8.24
N LEU A 276 -14.89 -2.90 -8.16
CA LEU A 276 -15.66 -3.88 -8.95
C LEU A 276 -15.74 -3.51 -10.42
N ALA A 277 -15.72 -2.21 -10.76
CA ALA A 277 -15.73 -1.75 -12.14
C ALA A 277 -14.48 -2.15 -12.91
N ASP A 278 -13.33 -2.24 -12.21
CA ASP A 278 -12.09 -2.75 -12.77
C ASP A 278 -12.23 -4.20 -13.29
N ALA A 279 -13.02 -5.05 -12.61
CA ALA A 279 -13.35 -6.40 -13.09
C ALA A 279 -14.10 -6.43 -14.42
N CYS A 280 -14.67 -5.28 -14.84
CA CYS A 280 -15.38 -5.07 -16.09
C CYS A 280 -14.68 -4.05 -17.00
N GLU A 281 -13.37 -3.84 -16.86
CA GLU A 281 -12.57 -2.89 -17.65
C GLU A 281 -13.16 -1.47 -17.63
N ASN A 282 -13.82 -1.09 -16.55
CA ASN A 282 -14.51 0.20 -16.37
C ASN A 282 -15.56 0.51 -17.47
N GLU A 283 -16.17 -0.51 -18.05
CA GLU A 283 -17.11 -0.37 -19.15
C GLU A 283 -18.44 0.30 -18.74
N PHE A 284 -18.93 0.04 -17.53
CA PHE A 284 -20.28 0.40 -17.09
C PHE A 284 -20.31 1.73 -16.34
N SER A 285 -21.50 2.39 -16.32
CA SER A 285 -21.71 3.62 -15.55
C SER A 285 -21.80 3.35 -14.04
N ASP A 286 -21.78 4.41 -13.22
CA ASP A 286 -21.95 4.31 -11.77
C ASP A 286 -23.27 3.62 -11.39
N GLU A 287 -24.39 4.04 -12.02
CA GLU A 287 -25.72 3.48 -11.77
C GLU A 287 -25.79 1.99 -12.16
N GLU A 288 -25.16 1.62 -13.27
CA GLU A 288 -25.09 0.24 -13.72
C GLU A 288 -24.25 -0.61 -12.77
N MET A 289 -23.11 -0.07 -12.27
CA MET A 289 -22.27 -0.74 -11.28
C MET A 289 -22.96 -0.88 -9.91
N GLN A 290 -23.81 0.07 -9.50
CA GLN A 290 -24.62 -0.07 -8.29
C GLN A 290 -25.62 -1.24 -8.41
N VAL A 291 -26.24 -1.40 -9.57
CA VAL A 291 -27.13 -2.54 -9.82
C VAL A 291 -26.36 -3.86 -9.78
N ILE A 292 -25.18 -3.92 -10.40
CA ILE A 292 -24.31 -5.10 -10.38
C ILE A 292 -23.91 -5.43 -8.92
N PHE A 293 -23.48 -4.44 -8.15
CA PHE A 293 -23.11 -4.61 -6.74
C PHE A 293 -24.28 -5.17 -5.92
N ASN A 294 -25.48 -4.63 -6.08
CA ASN A 294 -26.68 -5.10 -5.38
C ASN A 294 -27.03 -6.57 -5.71
N ILE A 295 -26.74 -7.03 -6.93
CA ILE A 295 -26.91 -8.45 -7.28
C ILE A 295 -25.84 -9.28 -6.59
N LEU A 296 -24.57 -8.87 -6.67
CA LEU A 296 -23.44 -9.59 -6.08
C LEU A 296 -23.57 -9.73 -4.55
N THR A 297 -24.17 -8.76 -3.86
CA THR A 297 -24.39 -8.84 -2.41
C THR A 297 -25.41 -9.90 -2.00
N ARG A 298 -26.28 -10.32 -2.89
CA ARG A 298 -27.32 -11.35 -2.66
C ARG A 298 -26.82 -12.77 -2.95
N LEU A 299 -25.70 -12.89 -3.67
CA LEU A 299 -25.14 -14.19 -4.05
C LEU A 299 -24.38 -14.82 -2.89
N LYS A 300 -24.54 -16.13 -2.74
CA LYS A 300 -23.66 -16.95 -1.87
C LYS A 300 -22.41 -17.32 -2.65
N LEU A 301 -21.40 -16.49 -2.53
CA LEU A 301 -20.11 -16.72 -3.19
C LEU A 301 -19.18 -17.55 -2.28
N PRO A 302 -18.26 -18.34 -2.86
CA PRO A 302 -17.29 -19.09 -2.08
C PRO A 302 -16.39 -18.14 -1.28
N ASP A 303 -15.98 -18.58 -0.09
CA ASP A 303 -15.06 -17.83 0.75
C ASP A 303 -13.72 -17.67 0.03
N ASN A 304 -13.22 -16.42 0.03
CA ASN A 304 -11.90 -16.07 -0.50
C ASN A 304 -11.01 -15.67 0.67
N PRO A 305 -9.75 -16.13 0.75
CA PRO A 305 -8.80 -15.72 1.78
C PRO A 305 -8.62 -14.19 1.86
N ASN A 306 -8.85 -13.49 0.75
CA ASN A 306 -8.76 -12.02 0.66
C ASN A 306 -10.08 -11.30 0.97
N GLY A 307 -11.12 -12.02 1.36
CA GLY A 307 -12.43 -11.48 1.76
C GLY A 307 -13.50 -11.54 0.67
N ILE A 308 -14.74 -11.18 1.08
CA ILE A 308 -15.94 -11.31 0.23
C ILE A 308 -15.89 -10.37 -0.99
N GLU A 309 -15.23 -9.22 -0.90
CA GLU A 309 -15.12 -8.29 -2.03
C GLU A 309 -14.27 -8.89 -3.16
N PHE A 310 -13.23 -9.64 -2.84
CA PHE A 310 -12.46 -10.38 -3.84
C PHE A 310 -13.25 -11.55 -4.42
N SER A 311 -14.11 -12.20 -3.63
CA SER A 311 -15.05 -13.19 -4.17
C SER A 311 -15.97 -12.56 -5.19
N ARG A 312 -16.51 -11.39 -4.90
CA ARG A 312 -17.38 -10.61 -5.80
C ARG A 312 -16.62 -10.18 -7.06
N TYR A 313 -15.41 -9.64 -6.89
CA TYR A 313 -14.55 -9.23 -8.00
C TYR A 313 -14.24 -10.41 -8.95
N ASN A 314 -13.74 -11.52 -8.41
CA ASN A 314 -13.38 -12.68 -9.22
C ASN A 314 -14.60 -13.28 -9.93
N PHE A 315 -15.73 -13.36 -9.23
CA PHE A 315 -16.97 -13.85 -9.81
C PHE A 315 -17.47 -12.91 -10.93
N LEU A 316 -17.42 -11.59 -10.71
CA LEU A 316 -17.78 -10.61 -11.71
C LEU A 316 -16.87 -10.67 -12.94
N ALA A 317 -15.56 -10.75 -12.74
CA ALA A 317 -14.57 -10.89 -13.82
C ALA A 317 -14.81 -12.15 -14.66
N GLU A 318 -15.12 -13.28 -14.01
CA GLU A 318 -15.51 -14.52 -14.71
C GLU A 318 -16.74 -14.32 -15.59
N LYS A 319 -17.79 -13.69 -15.06
CA LYS A 319 -19.05 -13.45 -15.80
C LYS A 319 -18.87 -12.40 -16.91
N TYR A 320 -18.02 -11.42 -16.70
CA TYR A 320 -17.64 -10.46 -17.73
C TYR A 320 -16.82 -11.11 -18.88
N ALA A 321 -15.93 -12.05 -18.56
CA ALA A 321 -15.26 -12.84 -19.59
C ALA A 321 -16.24 -13.68 -20.42
N VAL A 322 -17.28 -14.24 -19.80
CA VAL A 322 -18.37 -14.95 -20.52
C VAL A 322 -19.13 -13.99 -21.43
N LEU A 323 -19.43 -12.76 -20.96
CA LEU A 323 -20.05 -11.71 -21.79
C LEU A 323 -19.17 -11.42 -23.03
N ASN A 324 -17.87 -11.19 -22.85
CA ASN A 324 -16.93 -10.90 -23.92
C ASN A 324 -16.85 -12.04 -24.94
N MET A 325 -16.79 -13.28 -24.48
CA MET A 325 -16.81 -14.47 -25.35
C MET A 325 -18.12 -14.57 -26.14
N GLN A 326 -19.27 -14.21 -25.60
CA GLN A 326 -20.53 -14.22 -26.31
C GLN A 326 -20.66 -13.05 -27.29
N ALA A 327 -20.14 -11.88 -26.89
CA ALA A 327 -20.12 -10.69 -27.76
C ALA A 327 -19.25 -10.90 -29.01
N SER A 328 -18.21 -11.72 -28.94
CA SER A 328 -17.40 -12.07 -30.12
C SER A 328 -18.12 -13.02 -31.11
N LYS A 329 -19.10 -13.78 -30.64
CA LYS A 329 -19.86 -14.75 -31.45
C LYS A 329 -21.15 -14.18 -32.04
N ARG A 330 -21.75 -13.20 -31.38
CA ARG A 330 -23.04 -12.58 -31.80
C ARG A 330 -23.13 -11.14 -31.34
N LYS A 331 -23.89 -10.32 -32.08
CA LYS A 331 -24.15 -8.94 -31.66
C LYS A 331 -25.04 -8.89 -30.42
N ILE A 332 -24.52 -8.30 -29.34
CA ILE A 332 -25.28 -8.06 -28.09
C ILE A 332 -25.75 -6.60 -28.10
N THR A 333 -27.08 -6.39 -27.99
CA THR A 333 -27.68 -5.07 -28.08
C THR A 333 -27.42 -4.22 -26.83
N SER A 334 -27.38 -4.86 -25.62
CA SER A 334 -27.04 -4.21 -24.35
C SER A 334 -26.11 -5.12 -23.57
N ARG A 335 -24.89 -4.72 -23.44
CA ARG A 335 -23.86 -5.49 -22.72
C ARG A 335 -24.18 -5.52 -21.21
N PHE A 336 -24.57 -4.40 -20.63
CA PHE A 336 -25.06 -4.34 -19.25
C PHE A 336 -26.27 -5.27 -19.01
N GLY A 337 -27.30 -5.17 -19.85
CA GLY A 337 -28.50 -6.01 -19.72
C GLY A 337 -28.18 -7.51 -19.84
N TYR A 338 -27.19 -7.87 -20.66
CA TYR A 338 -26.75 -9.25 -20.81
C TYR A 338 -25.97 -9.73 -19.58
N LEU A 339 -25.03 -8.92 -19.06
CA LEU A 339 -24.29 -9.22 -17.84
C LEU A 339 -25.23 -9.37 -16.65
N LYS A 340 -26.19 -8.45 -16.49
CA LYS A 340 -27.20 -8.50 -15.44
C LYS A 340 -27.95 -9.83 -15.45
N LYS A 341 -28.40 -10.30 -16.62
CA LYS A 341 -29.08 -11.60 -16.75
C LYS A 341 -28.18 -12.78 -16.34
N ILE A 342 -26.90 -12.75 -16.69
CA ILE A 342 -25.96 -13.80 -16.30
C ILE A 342 -25.80 -13.83 -14.78
N LEU A 343 -25.70 -12.66 -14.15
CA LEU A 343 -25.55 -12.54 -12.70
C LEU A 343 -26.83 -12.97 -11.97
N GLU A 344 -28.01 -12.55 -12.42
CA GLU A 344 -29.30 -12.95 -11.85
C GLU A 344 -29.58 -14.45 -12.02
N ALA A 345 -29.13 -15.07 -13.10
CA ALA A 345 -29.25 -16.50 -13.30
C ALA A 345 -28.31 -17.34 -12.41
N SER A 346 -27.36 -16.68 -11.73
CA SER A 346 -26.42 -17.31 -10.81
C SER A 346 -26.80 -17.08 -9.33
N ALA A 347 -27.94 -16.37 -9.08
CA ALA A 347 -28.53 -16.11 -7.76
C ALA A 347 -29.47 -17.28 -7.31
#